data_c14b40a35b264bb3f9b937c96a08cb38
#
_entry.id   c14b40a35b264bb3f9b937c96a08cb38
#
_cell.length_a   1.000
_cell.length_b   1.000
_cell.length_c   1.000
_cell.angle_alpha   90.00
_cell.angle_beta   90.00
_cell.angle_gamma   90.00
#
_symmetry.space_group_name_H-M   'P 1'
#
loop_
_entity.id
_entity.type
_entity.pdbx_description
1 polymer ?
#
loop_
_entity_poly.entity_id
_entity_poly.type
_entity_poly.pdbx_seq_one_letter_code
_entity_poly.pdbx_strand_id
1 'polypeptide(L)'
;MAISQKEAKEGETPKRILVPAIHNLLFVQKKEDSQQTLQILKECPVAISIFRNPGEDQFCEIPAREMIEIQMLCDPQYSTSVYMTQAEAENMIGKEVRVVSGAFKGSIGRLVRKNKQYYFLKIVTGLGEMARISRWYCEPL
;
A
#
# COMPACT_ATOMS: atom_id res chain seq x y z
N MET A 1 3.49 4.49 5.64
CA MET A 1 2.99 5.84 6.00
C MET A 1 2.51 6.54 4.76
N ALA A 2 1.40 7.23 4.83
CA ALA A 2 0.88 8.06 3.74
C ALA A 2 1.09 9.53 4.08
N ILE A 3 1.06 10.41 3.07
CA ILE A 3 1.08 11.86 3.26
C ILE A 3 -0.37 12.34 3.18
N SER A 4 -0.82 13.04 4.22
CA SER A 4 -2.07 13.77 4.21
C SER A 4 -1.80 15.28 4.20
N GLN A 5 -2.61 16.01 3.47
CA GLN A 5 -2.65 17.46 3.58
C GLN A 5 -3.69 17.82 4.64
N LYS A 6 -3.24 18.42 5.72
CA LYS A 6 -4.16 19.00 6.71
C LYS A 6 -4.79 20.23 6.09
N GLU A 7 -6.12 20.33 6.13
CA GLU A 7 -6.81 21.55 5.71
C GLU A 7 -6.26 22.73 6.50
N ALA A 8 -5.72 23.71 5.78
CA ALA A 8 -5.22 24.93 6.37
C ALA A 8 -6.41 25.85 6.68
N LYS A 9 -6.38 26.49 7.85
CA LYS A 9 -7.26 27.62 8.13
C LYS A 9 -6.93 28.77 7.18
N GLU A 10 -7.91 29.60 6.91
CA GLU A 10 -7.77 30.75 6.01
C GLU A 10 -6.54 31.58 6.40
N GLY A 11 -5.56 31.72 5.48
CA GLY A 11 -4.30 32.42 5.71
C GLY A 11 -3.10 31.57 6.15
N GLU A 12 -3.25 30.25 6.36
CA GLU A 12 -2.15 29.33 6.69
C GLU A 12 -1.68 28.54 5.47
N THR A 13 -0.37 28.31 5.37
CA THR A 13 0.18 27.42 4.34
C THR A 13 -0.15 25.96 4.69
N PRO A 14 -0.71 25.16 3.76
CA PRO A 14 -0.99 23.75 4.00
C PRO A 14 0.28 23.00 4.40
N LYS A 15 0.26 22.33 5.53
CA LYS A 15 1.38 21.48 5.99
C LYS A 15 1.13 20.05 5.62
N ARG A 16 2.13 19.40 5.05
CA ARG A 16 2.13 17.95 4.83
C ARG A 16 2.53 17.23 6.11
N ILE A 17 1.73 16.30 6.54
CA ILE A 17 2.00 15.46 7.72
C ILE A 17 1.99 13.99 7.32
N LEU A 18 2.83 13.19 7.98
CA LEU A 18 2.81 11.74 7.83
C LEU A 18 1.67 11.17 8.67
N VAL A 19 0.85 10.35 8.04
CA VAL A 19 -0.26 9.64 8.70
C VAL A 19 -0.18 8.16 8.34
N PRO A 20 -0.75 7.26 9.15
CA PRO A 20 -0.90 5.87 8.76
C PRO A 20 -1.67 5.75 7.44
N ALA A 21 -1.17 4.94 6.53
CA ALA A 21 -1.83 4.69 5.25
C ALA A 21 -3.21 4.06 5.45
N ILE A 22 -3.30 3.13 6.40
CA ILE A 22 -4.53 2.47 6.82
C ILE A 22 -4.59 2.52 8.34
N HIS A 23 -5.70 2.99 8.87
CA HIS A 23 -5.92 3.01 10.30
C HIS A 23 -6.02 1.58 10.86
N ASN A 24 -5.47 1.38 12.04
CA ASN A 24 -5.51 0.12 12.79
C ASN A 24 -4.84 -1.08 12.08
N LEU A 25 -3.97 -0.85 11.09
CA LEU A 25 -3.19 -1.87 10.43
C LEU A 25 -1.70 -1.63 10.63
N LEU A 26 -1.01 -2.66 11.10
CA LEU A 26 0.45 -2.68 11.27
C LEU A 26 1.03 -3.90 10.58
N PHE A 27 2.22 -3.74 10.02
CA PHE A 27 3.04 -4.84 9.53
C PHE A 27 4.16 -5.11 10.53
N VAL A 28 4.31 -6.36 10.92
CA VAL A 28 5.34 -6.78 11.87
C VAL A 28 6.35 -7.66 11.15
N GLN A 29 7.62 -7.28 11.21
CA GLN A 29 8.69 -8.09 10.66
C GLN A 29 8.98 -9.26 11.58
N LYS A 30 8.85 -10.46 11.05
CA LYS A 30 9.25 -11.69 11.74
C LYS A 30 10.78 -11.81 11.69
N LYS A 31 11.44 -11.70 12.84
CA LYS A 31 12.89 -11.84 12.95
C LYS A 31 13.32 -13.22 13.43
N GLU A 32 12.44 -13.92 14.09
CA GLU A 32 12.66 -15.20 14.76
C GLU A 32 11.58 -16.18 14.34
N ASP A 33 11.52 -17.32 15.01
CA ASP A 33 10.48 -18.29 14.70
C ASP A 33 9.08 -17.72 15.01
N SER A 34 8.05 -18.32 14.42
CA SER A 34 6.67 -17.83 14.51
C SER A 34 6.16 -17.82 15.96
N GLN A 35 6.62 -18.75 16.82
CA GLN A 35 6.15 -18.85 18.21
C GLN A 35 6.67 -17.69 19.06
N GLN A 36 7.92 -17.30 18.89
CA GLN A 36 8.51 -16.17 19.63
C GLN A 36 7.85 -14.85 19.21
N THR A 37 7.61 -14.66 17.91
CA THR A 37 6.89 -13.48 17.42
C THR A 37 5.48 -13.41 17.99
N LEU A 38 4.76 -14.53 18.05
CA LEU A 38 3.42 -14.60 18.64
C LEU A 38 3.42 -14.29 20.13
N GLN A 39 4.42 -14.75 20.87
CA GLN A 39 4.54 -14.49 22.30
C GLN A 39 4.78 -13.00 22.56
N ILE A 40 5.65 -12.35 21.80
CA ILE A 40 5.88 -10.90 21.87
C ILE A 40 4.59 -10.11 21.61
N LEU A 41 3.81 -10.52 20.63
CA LEU A 41 2.53 -9.87 20.31
C LEU A 41 1.47 -10.08 21.40
N LYS A 42 1.47 -11.25 22.07
CA LYS A 42 0.57 -11.51 23.22
C LYS A 42 0.91 -10.67 24.45
N GLU A 43 2.17 -10.35 24.65
CA GLU A 43 2.66 -9.50 25.75
C GLU A 43 2.45 -8.01 25.51
N CYS A 44 1.99 -7.63 24.30
CA CYS A 44 1.71 -6.24 23.96
C CYS A 44 0.55 -5.70 24.83
N PRO A 45 0.71 -4.52 25.46
CA PRO A 45 -0.33 -3.92 26.31
C PRO A 45 -1.59 -3.50 25.55
N VAL A 46 -1.50 -3.40 24.23
CA VAL A 46 -2.61 -3.07 23.34
C VAL A 46 -3.16 -4.35 22.72
N ALA A 47 -4.48 -4.46 22.61
CA ALA A 47 -5.12 -5.60 21.95
C ALA A 47 -4.76 -5.62 20.46
N ILE A 48 -4.12 -6.69 20.01
CA ILE A 48 -3.69 -6.90 18.61
C ILE A 48 -4.31 -8.20 18.12
N SER A 49 -4.94 -8.14 16.94
CA SER A 49 -5.39 -9.31 16.20
C SER A 49 -4.49 -9.57 15.01
N ILE A 50 -4.12 -10.82 14.79
CA ILE A 50 -3.31 -11.22 13.64
C ILE A 50 -4.22 -11.77 12.56
N PHE A 51 -4.06 -11.29 11.31
CA PHE A 51 -4.80 -11.81 10.18
C PHE A 51 -4.45 -13.28 9.91
N ARG A 52 -5.48 -14.06 9.63
CA ARG A 52 -5.35 -15.46 9.20
C ARG A 52 -5.79 -15.59 7.75
N ASN A 53 -5.20 -16.53 7.04
CA ASN A 53 -5.66 -16.86 5.71
C ASN A 53 -7.08 -17.44 5.79
N PRO A 54 -7.99 -17.03 4.87
CA PRO A 54 -9.34 -17.60 4.84
C PRO A 54 -9.32 -19.12 4.71
N GLY A 55 -9.98 -19.82 5.64
CA GLY A 55 -10.07 -21.28 5.64
C GLY A 55 -8.84 -22.02 6.18
N GLU A 56 -7.83 -21.32 6.66
CA GLU A 56 -6.63 -21.89 7.24
C GLU A 56 -6.44 -21.42 8.69
N ASP A 57 -5.89 -22.31 9.53
CA ASP A 57 -5.51 -21.94 10.91
C ASP A 57 -4.17 -21.18 10.99
N GLN A 58 -3.52 -20.99 9.83
CA GLN A 58 -2.24 -20.34 9.74
C GLN A 58 -2.37 -18.81 9.66
N PHE A 59 -1.45 -18.11 10.29
CA PHE A 59 -1.36 -16.66 10.18
C PHE A 59 -0.93 -16.24 8.78
N CYS A 60 -1.46 -15.10 8.32
CA CYS A 60 -1.10 -14.52 7.05
C CYS A 60 0.35 -13.99 7.12
N GLU A 61 1.25 -14.61 6.36
CA GLU A 61 2.61 -14.11 6.17
C GLU A 61 2.73 -13.48 4.78
N ILE A 62 3.29 -12.27 4.74
CA ILE A 62 3.52 -11.54 3.49
C ILE A 62 4.92 -11.86 2.98
N PRO A 63 5.06 -12.38 1.75
CA PRO A 63 6.36 -12.62 1.15
C PRO A 63 7.21 -11.33 1.11
N ALA A 64 8.52 -11.47 1.32
CA ALA A 64 9.43 -10.32 1.36
C ALA A 64 9.35 -9.42 0.12
N ARG A 65 9.21 -10.01 -1.06
CA ARG A 65 9.07 -9.26 -2.32
C ARG A 65 7.80 -8.40 -2.35
N GLU A 66 6.68 -8.90 -1.84
CA GLU A 66 5.42 -8.14 -1.75
C GLU A 66 5.54 -7.03 -0.72
N MET A 67 6.23 -7.29 0.38
CA MET A 67 6.48 -6.26 1.39
C MET A 67 7.35 -5.12 0.86
N ILE A 68 8.33 -5.41 0.02
CA ILE A 68 9.13 -4.40 -0.68
C ILE A 68 8.23 -3.56 -1.59
N GLU A 69 7.34 -4.18 -2.35
CA GLU A 69 6.38 -3.46 -3.20
C GLU A 69 5.46 -2.54 -2.38
N ILE A 70 4.93 -3.03 -1.25
CA ILE A 70 4.12 -2.21 -0.34
C ILE A 70 4.93 -1.01 0.18
N GLN A 71 6.16 -1.23 0.60
CA GLN A 71 7.03 -0.17 1.10
C GLN A 71 7.32 0.89 0.04
N MET A 72 7.58 0.47 -1.21
CA MET A 72 7.80 1.40 -2.33
C MET A 72 6.56 2.24 -2.61
N LEU A 73 5.39 1.63 -2.62
CA LEU A 73 4.13 2.31 -2.87
C LEU A 73 3.75 3.26 -1.73
N CYS A 74 4.05 2.88 -0.50
CA CYS A 74 3.78 3.70 0.69
C CYS A 74 4.86 4.75 0.99
N ASP A 75 5.88 4.88 0.15
CA ASP A 75 6.95 5.86 0.37
C ASP A 75 6.44 7.29 0.15
N PRO A 76 6.40 8.12 1.20
CA PRO A 76 5.86 9.48 1.10
C PRO A 76 6.66 10.41 0.20
N GLN A 77 7.89 10.03 -0.19
CA GLN A 77 8.71 10.79 -1.12
C GLN A 77 8.11 10.82 -2.54
N TYR A 78 7.40 9.78 -2.94
CA TYR A 78 7.06 9.58 -4.34
C TYR A 78 5.63 9.93 -4.71
N SER A 79 4.67 9.79 -3.82
CA SER A 79 3.28 10.11 -4.17
C SER A 79 2.33 10.23 -3.00
N THR A 80 1.20 10.86 -3.27
CA THR A 80 0.00 10.75 -2.45
C THR A 80 -0.77 9.53 -2.99
N SER A 81 -0.77 8.45 -2.24
CA SER A 81 -1.45 7.21 -2.62
C SER A 81 -2.89 7.19 -2.08
N VAL A 82 -3.76 6.56 -2.83
CA VAL A 82 -5.13 6.24 -2.41
C VAL A 82 -5.21 4.74 -2.17
N TYR A 83 -5.66 4.36 -0.99
CA TYR A 83 -5.81 2.97 -0.58
C TYR A 83 -7.27 2.54 -0.69
N MET A 84 -7.48 1.30 -1.09
CA MET A 84 -8.81 0.73 -1.29
C MET A 84 -8.80 -0.77 -1.00
N THR A 85 -9.98 -1.34 -0.87
CA THR A 85 -10.11 -2.80 -0.75
C THR A 85 -9.77 -3.49 -2.07
N GLN A 86 -9.42 -4.77 -2.00
CA GLN A 86 -9.17 -5.56 -3.20
C GLN A 86 -10.36 -5.56 -4.15
N ALA A 87 -11.59 -5.69 -3.63
CA ALA A 87 -12.80 -5.69 -4.44
C ALA A 87 -13.01 -4.35 -5.20
N GLU A 88 -12.74 -3.23 -4.56
CA GLU A 88 -12.79 -1.92 -5.22
C GLU A 88 -11.72 -1.80 -6.31
N ALA A 89 -10.51 -2.27 -6.03
CA ALA A 89 -9.41 -2.24 -6.99
C ALA A 89 -9.67 -3.14 -8.22
N GLU A 90 -10.22 -4.33 -8.00
CA GLU A 90 -10.55 -5.27 -9.08
C GLU A 90 -11.60 -4.71 -10.03
N ASN A 91 -12.54 -3.92 -9.54
CA ASN A 91 -13.57 -3.26 -10.32
C ASN A 91 -13.07 -2.06 -11.14
N MET A 92 -11.86 -1.58 -10.90
CA MET A 92 -11.31 -0.46 -11.66
C MET A 92 -10.86 -0.88 -13.04
N ILE A 93 -11.36 -0.20 -14.06
CA ILE A 93 -11.01 -0.45 -15.46
C ILE A 93 -9.66 0.18 -15.79
N GLY A 94 -8.77 -0.62 -16.36
CA GLY A 94 -7.45 -0.15 -16.78
C GLY A 94 -6.72 -1.20 -17.62
N LYS A 95 -5.56 -0.82 -18.14
CA LYS A 95 -4.69 -1.72 -18.92
C LYS A 95 -3.56 -2.23 -18.03
N GLU A 96 -3.25 -3.51 -18.14
CA GLU A 96 -2.07 -4.07 -17.49
C GLU A 96 -0.80 -3.51 -18.09
N VAL A 97 0.09 -3.04 -17.24
CA VAL A 97 1.32 -2.37 -17.63
C VAL A 97 2.49 -2.78 -16.74
N ARG A 98 3.69 -2.63 -17.29
CA ARG A 98 4.92 -2.63 -16.52
C ARG A 98 5.46 -1.20 -16.42
N VAL A 99 5.88 -0.80 -15.24
CA VAL A 99 6.53 0.49 -15.03
C VAL A 99 8.00 0.37 -15.42
N VAL A 100 8.44 1.21 -16.35
CA VAL A 100 9.82 1.17 -16.91
C VAL A 100 10.69 2.29 -16.38
N SER A 101 10.13 3.28 -15.73
CA SER A 101 10.86 4.44 -15.19
C SER A 101 10.22 4.96 -13.91
N GLY A 102 11.00 5.72 -13.14
CA GLY A 102 10.55 6.32 -11.88
C GLY A 102 10.63 5.39 -10.69
N ALA A 103 9.97 5.80 -9.59
CA ALA A 103 10.03 5.10 -8.30
C ALA A 103 9.51 3.66 -8.33
N PHE A 104 8.54 3.38 -9.19
CA PHE A 104 7.90 2.06 -9.29
C PHE A 104 8.48 1.19 -10.40
N LYS A 105 9.66 1.54 -10.93
CA LYS A 105 10.31 0.78 -12.02
C LYS A 105 10.38 -0.72 -11.72
N GLY A 106 9.93 -1.52 -12.68
CA GLY A 106 9.88 -2.99 -12.60
C GLY A 106 8.58 -3.54 -12.06
N SER A 107 7.74 -2.73 -11.43
CA SER A 107 6.44 -3.17 -10.92
C SER A 107 5.45 -3.41 -12.05
N ILE A 108 4.62 -4.43 -11.89
CA ILE A 108 3.50 -4.76 -12.78
C ILE A 108 2.20 -4.44 -12.05
N GLY A 109 1.30 -3.79 -12.73
CA GLY A 109 0.00 -3.41 -12.21
C GLY A 109 -0.90 -2.90 -13.32
N ARG A 110 -1.90 -2.12 -12.96
CA ARG A 110 -2.89 -1.61 -13.91
C ARG A 110 -2.79 -0.09 -14.04
N LEU A 111 -2.76 0.40 -15.26
CA LEU A 111 -2.83 1.84 -15.55
C LEU A 111 -4.29 2.25 -15.64
N VAL A 112 -4.73 3.06 -14.68
CA VAL A 112 -6.11 3.56 -14.57
C VAL A 112 -6.14 5.04 -14.89
N ARG A 113 -7.18 5.49 -15.60
CA ARG A 113 -7.42 6.91 -15.87
C ARG A 113 -8.59 7.40 -15.03
N LYS A 114 -8.35 8.40 -14.20
CA LYS A 114 -9.37 9.05 -13.37
C LYS A 114 -9.18 10.57 -13.39
N ASN A 115 -10.25 11.32 -13.63
CA ASN A 115 -10.20 12.79 -13.66
C ASN A 115 -9.10 13.37 -14.58
N LYS A 116 -8.98 12.81 -15.79
CA LYS A 116 -7.96 13.17 -16.80
C LYS A 116 -6.49 12.90 -16.37
N GLN A 117 -6.28 12.20 -15.25
CA GLN A 117 -4.95 11.83 -14.76
C GLN A 117 -4.78 10.32 -14.79
N TYR A 118 -3.53 9.89 -14.89
CA TYR A 118 -3.17 8.48 -14.86
C TYR A 118 -2.66 8.06 -13.49
N TYR A 119 -3.08 6.87 -13.07
CA TYR A 119 -2.71 6.24 -11.81
C TYR A 119 -2.24 4.82 -12.06
N PHE A 120 -1.23 4.42 -11.33
CA PHE A 120 -0.77 3.05 -11.25
C PHE A 120 -1.49 2.37 -10.10
N LEU A 121 -2.29 1.37 -10.43
CA LEU A 121 -3.04 0.56 -9.46
C LEU A 121 -2.32 -0.76 -9.27
N LYS A 122 -1.98 -1.05 -8.03
CA LYS A 122 -1.39 -2.32 -7.61
C LYS A 122 -2.25 -2.95 -6.53
N ILE A 123 -2.44 -4.27 -6.63
CA ILE A 123 -3.08 -5.06 -5.58
C ILE A 123 -1.98 -5.91 -4.94
N VAL A 124 -1.77 -5.75 -3.65
CA VAL A 124 -0.80 -6.52 -2.87
C VAL A 124 -1.47 -7.00 -1.60
N THR A 125 -1.47 -8.29 -1.39
CA THR A 125 -1.97 -8.94 -0.15
C THR A 125 -3.40 -8.49 0.23
N GLY A 126 -4.31 -8.43 -0.75
CA GLY A 126 -5.72 -8.05 -0.51
C GLY A 126 -5.97 -6.55 -0.35
N LEU A 127 -4.93 -5.73 -0.54
CA LEU A 127 -4.99 -4.28 -0.49
C LEU A 127 -4.75 -3.71 -1.88
N GLY A 128 -5.64 -2.82 -2.34
CA GLY A 128 -5.45 -2.01 -3.54
C GLY A 128 -4.81 -0.67 -3.19
N GLU A 129 -3.81 -0.30 -3.96
CA GLU A 129 -3.18 1.01 -3.85
C GLU A 129 -3.08 1.66 -5.22
N MET A 130 -3.46 2.92 -5.29
CA MET A 130 -3.43 3.72 -6.50
C MET A 130 -2.54 4.94 -6.31
N ALA A 131 -1.44 4.99 -7.05
CA ALA A 131 -0.48 6.08 -7.02
C ALA A 131 -0.48 6.84 -8.34
N ARG A 132 -0.35 8.16 -8.29
CA ARG A 132 -0.26 8.99 -9.49
C ARG A 132 1.02 8.67 -10.27
N ILE A 133 0.91 8.45 -11.57
CA ILE A 133 2.04 8.11 -12.43
C ILE A 133 1.93 8.83 -13.78
N SER A 134 3.08 9.09 -14.41
CA SER A 134 3.11 9.51 -15.80
C SER A 134 2.84 8.33 -16.73
N ARG A 135 1.96 8.50 -17.70
CA ARG A 135 1.70 7.49 -18.74
C ARG A 135 2.99 7.02 -19.43
N TRP A 136 3.95 7.92 -19.62
CA TRP A 136 5.22 7.64 -20.30
C TRP A 136 6.14 6.68 -19.52
N TYR A 137 5.85 6.45 -18.26
CA TYR A 137 6.58 5.51 -17.41
C TYR A 137 6.03 4.08 -17.48
N CYS A 138 4.98 3.86 -18.28
CA CYS A 138 4.29 2.59 -18.38
C CYS A 138 4.36 2.01 -19.78
N GLU A 139 4.67 0.73 -19.87
CA GLU A 139 4.59 -0.06 -21.10
C GLU A 139 3.47 -1.11 -20.98
N PRO A 140 2.67 -1.34 -22.04
CA PRO A 140 1.70 -2.43 -22.05
C PRO A 140 2.39 -3.77 -21.83
N LEU A 141 1.71 -4.62 -21.09
CA LEU A 141 2.11 -6.03 -21.00
C LEU A 141 1.74 -6.80 -22.25
#